data_1a51fb8c8f70b6dc4ac56008fe3883b1
#
_entry.id   1a51fb8c8f70b6dc4ac56008fe3883b1
#
_cell.length_a   1.000
_cell.length_b   1.000
_cell.length_c   1.000
_cell.angle_alpha   90.00
_cell.angle_beta   90.00
_cell.angle_gamma   90.00
#
_symmetry.space_group_name_H-M   'P 1'
#
loop_
_entity.id
_entity.type
_entity.pdbx_description
1 polymer ?
#
loop_
_entity_poly.entity_id
_entity_poly.type
_entity_poly.pdbx_seq_one_letter_code
_entity_poly.pdbx_strand_id
1 'polypeptide(L)'
;NQQQKVLSGYGYPMGLADYSMFILGGVPKQGQTLEEVQNLLLGELHKLRAGDFDEKMLQANINNFKLYQIQNMESNEGRADMFVNSFINEISWEDEVTSIDRIAKLTKAEIVDFANKYLKNDNYAAIYKKQGKDPNEKKMTKPEITPIVSNRDTASIFLTEIQNSAVQPI
;
A
#
# COMPACT_ATOMS: atom_id res chain seq x y z
N ASN A 1 -14.38 6.37 -9.51
CA ASN A 1 -15.19 5.25 -10.06
C ASN A 1 -16.65 5.64 -10.38
N GLN A 2 -17.32 6.50 -9.57
CA GLN A 2 -18.74 6.87 -9.83
C GLN A 2 -18.96 7.51 -11.20
N GLN A 3 -18.03 8.34 -11.68
CA GLN A 3 -18.13 8.99 -12.99
C GLN A 3 -17.59 8.13 -14.14
N GLN A 4 -17.04 6.97 -13.85
CA GLN A 4 -16.50 6.03 -14.83
C GLN A 4 -15.59 6.69 -15.91
N LYS A 5 -14.77 7.67 -15.52
CA LYS A 5 -13.87 8.36 -16.46
C LYS A 5 -12.69 7.50 -16.88
N VAL A 6 -12.35 6.49 -16.12
CA VAL A 6 -11.32 5.48 -16.38
C VAL A 6 -11.89 4.09 -16.09
N LEU A 7 -11.26 3.03 -16.57
CA LEU A 7 -11.67 1.67 -16.27
C LEU A 7 -11.51 1.36 -14.78
N SER A 8 -10.38 1.70 -14.20
CA SER A 8 -10.17 1.71 -12.76
C SER A 8 -9.20 2.82 -12.35
N GLY A 9 -9.35 3.31 -11.12
CA GLY A 9 -8.45 4.29 -10.54
C GLY A 9 -8.20 3.93 -9.08
N TYR A 10 -6.96 4.09 -8.63
CA TYR A 10 -6.55 3.78 -7.26
C TYR A 10 -5.51 4.78 -6.76
N GLY A 11 -5.43 4.90 -5.46
CA GLY A 11 -4.40 5.68 -4.79
C GLY A 11 -4.13 5.10 -3.41
N TYR A 12 -2.86 5.01 -3.03
CA TYR A 12 -2.46 4.52 -1.73
C TYR A 12 -1.08 5.04 -1.32
N PRO A 13 -0.83 5.23 -0.02
CA PRO A 13 0.50 5.50 0.48
C PRO A 13 1.32 4.20 0.52
N MET A 14 2.61 4.32 0.28
CA MET A 14 3.59 3.26 0.48
C MET A 14 4.68 3.79 1.42
N GLY A 15 4.63 3.36 2.68
CA GLY A 15 5.63 3.68 3.69
C GLY A 15 6.81 2.72 3.59
N LEU A 16 8.02 3.27 3.59
CA LEU A 16 9.28 2.55 3.71
C LEU A 16 10.07 3.16 4.87
N ALA A 17 11.10 2.48 5.34
CA ALA A 17 11.90 2.94 6.48
C ALA A 17 12.50 4.34 6.26
N ASP A 18 13.09 4.60 5.09
CA ASP A 18 13.77 5.86 4.78
C ASP A 18 12.90 6.84 4.00
N TYR A 19 11.94 6.35 3.20
CA TYR A 19 11.14 7.15 2.28
C TYR A 19 9.68 6.68 2.30
N SER A 20 8.80 7.59 1.92
CA SER A 20 7.40 7.25 1.66
C SER A 20 7.00 7.75 0.27
N MET A 21 6.14 7.02 -0.38
CA MET A 21 5.58 7.38 -1.68
C MET A 21 4.07 7.44 -1.58
N PHE A 22 3.48 8.33 -2.38
CA PHE A 22 2.05 8.30 -2.64
C PHE A 22 1.84 7.87 -4.08
N ILE A 23 1.21 6.73 -4.29
CA ILE A 23 1.01 6.12 -5.60
C ILE A 23 -0.41 6.42 -6.07
N LEU A 24 -0.51 7.00 -7.26
CA LEU A 24 -1.76 7.12 -8.00
C LEU A 24 -1.67 6.31 -9.27
N GLY A 25 -2.69 5.54 -9.57
CA GLY A 25 -2.74 4.76 -10.80
C GLY A 25 -4.11 4.79 -11.44
N GLY A 26 -4.13 4.61 -12.75
CA GLY A 26 -5.35 4.50 -13.51
C GLY A 26 -5.20 3.57 -14.69
N VAL A 27 -6.26 2.82 -14.99
CA VAL A 27 -6.34 1.94 -16.14
C VAL A 27 -7.24 2.61 -17.18
N PRO A 28 -6.74 2.84 -18.40
CA PRO A 28 -7.52 3.47 -19.45
C PRO A 28 -8.66 2.58 -19.92
N LYS A 29 -9.75 3.20 -20.37
CA LYS A 29 -10.78 2.52 -21.15
C LYS A 29 -10.29 2.21 -22.55
N GLN A 30 -11.04 1.39 -23.26
CA GLN A 30 -10.79 1.16 -24.67
C GLN A 30 -10.81 2.48 -25.45
N GLY A 31 -9.75 2.74 -26.20
CA GLY A 31 -9.58 3.97 -26.99
C GLY A 31 -9.12 5.20 -26.20
N GLN A 32 -8.95 5.12 -24.90
CA GLN A 32 -8.45 6.19 -24.07
C GLN A 32 -6.91 6.17 -24.01
N THR A 33 -6.29 7.33 -24.11
CA THR A 33 -4.82 7.46 -24.05
C THR A 33 -4.31 7.42 -22.61
N LEU A 34 -3.03 7.09 -22.43
CA LEU A 34 -2.37 7.11 -21.12
C LEU A 34 -2.26 8.54 -20.58
N GLU A 35 -2.02 9.49 -21.45
CA GLU A 35 -1.94 10.92 -21.15
C GLU A 35 -3.28 11.48 -20.66
N GLU A 36 -4.39 11.04 -21.23
CA GLU A 36 -5.72 11.42 -20.73
C GLU A 36 -5.96 10.91 -19.32
N VAL A 37 -5.55 9.67 -19.02
CA VAL A 37 -5.65 9.11 -17.67
C VAL A 37 -4.76 9.87 -16.69
N GLN A 38 -3.52 10.19 -17.09
CA GLN A 38 -2.61 11.00 -16.26
C GLN A 38 -3.23 12.37 -15.93
N ASN A 39 -3.78 13.05 -16.94
CA ASN A 39 -4.40 14.36 -16.74
C ASN A 39 -5.60 14.29 -15.79
N LEU A 40 -6.40 13.23 -15.86
CA LEU A 40 -7.50 12.99 -14.90
C LEU A 40 -6.98 12.83 -13.48
N LEU A 41 -5.92 12.04 -13.27
CA LEU A 41 -5.31 11.83 -11.95
C LEU A 41 -4.72 13.12 -11.39
N LEU A 42 -3.97 13.87 -12.20
CA LEU A 42 -3.42 15.17 -11.81
C LEU A 42 -4.53 16.18 -11.49
N GLY A 43 -5.64 16.14 -12.24
CA GLY A 43 -6.82 16.95 -11.97
C GLY A 43 -7.44 16.66 -10.60
N GLU A 44 -7.49 15.41 -10.17
CA GLU A 44 -7.98 15.06 -8.83
C GLU A 44 -7.00 15.53 -7.72
N LEU A 45 -5.68 15.46 -7.96
CA LEU A 45 -4.70 16.05 -7.04
C LEU A 45 -4.85 17.57 -6.94
N HIS A 46 -5.15 18.24 -8.06
CA HIS A 46 -5.41 19.68 -8.04
C HIS A 46 -6.63 20.03 -7.19
N LYS A 47 -7.71 19.29 -7.32
CA LYS A 47 -8.91 19.47 -6.47
C LYS A 47 -8.59 19.26 -4.99
N LEU A 48 -7.81 18.21 -4.67
CA LEU A 48 -7.39 17.93 -3.30
C LEU A 48 -6.61 19.12 -2.71
N ARG A 49 -5.64 19.66 -3.46
CA ARG A 49 -4.86 20.85 -3.05
C ARG A 49 -5.69 22.10 -2.92
N ALA A 50 -6.72 22.24 -3.73
CA ALA A 50 -7.66 23.35 -3.68
C ALA A 50 -8.72 23.21 -2.56
N GLY A 51 -8.77 22.06 -1.90
CA GLY A 51 -9.82 21.76 -0.92
C GLY A 51 -11.19 21.53 -1.55
N ASP A 52 -11.24 21.21 -2.84
CA ASP A 52 -12.49 20.94 -3.57
C ASP A 52 -12.96 19.50 -3.32
N PHE A 53 -13.34 19.22 -2.08
CA PHE A 53 -13.96 17.96 -1.65
C PHE A 53 -14.87 18.20 -0.43
N ASP A 54 -15.88 17.36 -0.29
CA ASP A 54 -16.83 17.44 0.82
C ASP A 54 -16.19 16.90 2.12
N GLU A 55 -16.34 17.62 3.22
CA GLU A 55 -15.93 17.18 4.56
C GLU A 55 -16.61 15.87 4.99
N LYS A 56 -17.81 15.61 4.50
CA LYS A 56 -18.47 14.33 4.74
C LYS A 56 -17.69 13.15 4.17
N MET A 57 -16.94 13.35 3.08
CA MET A 57 -16.05 12.31 2.54
C MET A 57 -14.90 12.01 3.50
N LEU A 58 -14.33 13.03 4.14
CA LEU A 58 -13.31 12.83 5.16
C LEU A 58 -13.84 12.00 6.32
N GLN A 59 -15.00 12.37 6.86
CA GLN A 59 -15.62 11.63 7.95
C GLN A 59 -15.99 10.18 7.56
N ALA A 60 -16.48 9.97 6.34
CA ALA A 60 -16.78 8.63 5.83
C ALA A 60 -15.51 7.77 5.74
N ASN A 61 -14.40 8.35 5.27
CA ASN A 61 -13.12 7.65 5.21
C ASN A 61 -12.58 7.32 6.61
N ILE A 62 -12.65 8.24 7.56
CA ILE A 62 -12.28 7.99 8.97
C ILE A 62 -13.09 6.81 9.53
N ASN A 63 -14.39 6.77 9.29
CA ASN A 63 -15.25 5.68 9.75
C ASN A 63 -14.88 4.34 9.09
N ASN A 64 -14.52 4.35 7.81
CA ASN A 64 -14.04 3.17 7.11
C ASN A 64 -12.71 2.66 7.69
N PHE A 65 -11.77 3.55 8.02
CA PHE A 65 -10.51 3.16 8.68
C PHE A 65 -10.77 2.52 10.05
N LYS A 66 -11.68 3.10 10.86
CA LYS A 66 -12.09 2.52 12.14
C LYS A 66 -12.66 1.11 11.99
N LEU A 67 -13.59 0.95 11.04
CA LEU A 67 -14.20 -0.34 10.76
C LEU A 67 -13.16 -1.36 10.33
N TYR A 68 -12.27 -0.98 9.40
CA TYR A 68 -11.21 -1.86 8.93
C TYR A 68 -10.26 -2.28 10.05
N GLN A 69 -9.87 -1.36 10.94
CA GLN A 69 -9.01 -1.68 12.07
C GLN A 69 -9.68 -2.68 13.02
N ILE A 70 -10.97 -2.48 13.33
CA ILE A 70 -11.72 -3.42 14.18
C ILE A 70 -11.75 -4.80 13.55
N GLN A 71 -12.10 -4.89 12.26
CA GLN A 71 -12.15 -6.17 11.54
C GLN A 71 -10.78 -6.86 11.48
N ASN A 72 -9.71 -6.10 11.25
CA ASN A 72 -8.36 -6.64 11.23
C ASN A 72 -7.95 -7.22 12.60
N MET A 73 -8.35 -6.57 13.68
CA MET A 73 -8.07 -7.03 15.05
C MET A 73 -8.89 -8.24 15.49
N GLU A 74 -9.94 -8.63 14.77
CA GLU A 74 -10.72 -9.84 15.08
C GLU A 74 -9.90 -11.12 14.83
N SER A 75 -8.94 -11.09 13.90
CA SER A 75 -8.08 -12.24 13.58
C SER A 75 -6.77 -12.23 14.36
N ASN A 76 -6.24 -13.43 14.67
CA ASN A 76 -4.91 -13.57 15.26
C ASN A 76 -3.81 -13.06 14.31
N GLU A 77 -3.98 -13.31 13.02
CA GLU A 77 -3.06 -12.85 11.97
C GLU A 77 -3.00 -11.32 11.92
N GLY A 78 -4.14 -10.65 11.87
CA GLY A 78 -4.18 -9.18 11.86
C GLY A 78 -3.54 -8.56 13.10
N ARG A 79 -3.73 -9.17 14.29
CA ARG A 79 -3.04 -8.72 15.52
C ARG A 79 -1.53 -8.95 15.44
N ALA A 80 -1.10 -10.10 14.95
CA ALA A 80 0.32 -10.39 14.78
C ALA A 80 0.97 -9.45 13.77
N ASP A 81 0.31 -9.17 12.65
CA ASP A 81 0.79 -8.23 11.63
C ASP A 81 0.96 -6.81 12.17
N MET A 82 0.10 -6.36 13.07
CA MET A 82 0.27 -5.07 13.73
C MET A 82 1.57 -4.99 14.51
N PHE A 83 1.92 -6.04 15.29
CA PHE A 83 3.19 -6.08 16.02
C PHE A 83 4.39 -6.11 15.07
N VAL A 84 4.33 -6.92 14.01
CA VAL A 84 5.40 -7.03 13.01
C VAL A 84 5.60 -5.70 12.30
N ASN A 85 4.52 -5.05 11.86
CA ASN A 85 4.59 -3.76 11.15
C ASN A 85 5.09 -2.64 12.06
N SER A 86 4.66 -2.60 13.31
CA SER A 86 5.16 -1.67 14.33
C SER A 86 6.67 -1.83 14.52
N PHE A 87 7.15 -3.05 14.64
CA PHE A 87 8.57 -3.36 14.80
C PHE A 87 9.40 -2.96 13.57
N ILE A 88 8.95 -3.35 12.37
CA ILE A 88 9.67 -3.06 11.11
C ILE A 88 9.77 -1.56 10.84
N ASN A 89 8.70 -0.81 11.14
CA ASN A 89 8.64 0.62 10.88
C ASN A 89 9.11 1.48 12.06
N GLU A 90 9.63 0.85 13.12
CA GLU A 90 10.11 1.54 14.33
C GLU A 90 9.04 2.44 14.97
N ILE A 91 7.77 2.04 14.88
CA ILE A 91 6.63 2.74 15.47
C ILE A 91 6.44 2.22 16.90
N SER A 92 6.32 3.11 17.87
CA SER A 92 6.01 2.69 19.24
C SER A 92 4.65 2.02 19.30
N TRP A 93 4.48 1.01 20.17
CA TRP A 93 3.20 0.34 20.32
C TRP A 93 2.06 1.29 20.74
N GLU A 94 2.37 2.28 21.56
CA GLU A 94 1.43 3.33 21.94
C GLU A 94 0.96 4.14 20.71
N ASP A 95 1.87 4.48 19.83
CA ASP A 95 1.55 5.18 18.58
C ASP A 95 0.73 4.31 17.62
N GLU A 96 1.02 3.03 17.56
CA GLU A 96 0.27 2.09 16.72
C GLU A 96 -1.19 1.99 17.18
N VAL A 97 -1.42 1.71 18.46
CA VAL A 97 -2.79 1.52 18.99
C VAL A 97 -3.62 2.82 19.03
N THR A 98 -2.95 3.98 19.10
CA THR A 98 -3.63 5.30 19.08
C THR A 98 -3.72 5.92 17.68
N SER A 99 -3.21 5.24 16.65
CA SER A 99 -3.13 5.77 15.28
C SER A 99 -4.51 6.22 14.75
N ILE A 100 -5.55 5.44 15.02
CA ILE A 100 -6.90 5.75 14.56
C ILE A 100 -7.48 7.00 15.25
N ASP A 101 -7.12 7.24 16.50
CA ASP A 101 -7.56 8.44 17.22
C ASP A 101 -6.89 9.70 16.69
N ARG A 102 -5.65 9.59 16.21
CA ARG A 102 -4.96 10.67 15.48
C ARG A 102 -5.61 10.93 14.13
N ILE A 103 -5.89 9.88 13.36
CA ILE A 103 -6.59 9.99 12.06
C ILE A 103 -7.97 10.63 12.25
N ALA A 104 -8.68 10.29 13.32
CA ALA A 104 -10.02 10.82 13.61
C ALA A 104 -10.05 12.33 13.89
N LYS A 105 -8.91 12.92 14.24
CA LYS A 105 -8.77 14.37 14.53
C LYS A 105 -8.35 15.18 13.30
N LEU A 106 -8.03 14.51 12.18
CA LEU A 106 -7.61 15.20 10.97
C LEU A 106 -8.70 16.12 10.42
N THR A 107 -8.31 17.34 10.13
CA THR A 107 -9.16 18.36 9.54
C THR A 107 -8.95 18.44 8.03
N LYS A 108 -9.91 19.00 7.34
CA LYS A 108 -9.79 19.31 5.90
C LYS A 108 -8.59 20.21 5.62
N ALA A 109 -8.34 21.20 6.46
CA ALA A 109 -7.21 22.13 6.30
C ALA A 109 -5.87 21.39 6.34
N GLU A 110 -5.67 20.49 7.31
CA GLU A 110 -4.44 19.70 7.41
C GLU A 110 -4.20 18.79 6.19
N ILE A 111 -5.27 18.22 5.61
CA ILE A 111 -5.18 17.44 4.39
C ILE A 111 -4.77 18.31 3.21
N VAL A 112 -5.36 19.51 3.07
CA VAL A 112 -5.02 20.47 2.03
C VAL A 112 -3.58 20.94 2.16
N ASP A 113 -3.14 21.25 3.37
CA ASP A 113 -1.76 21.67 3.66
C ASP A 113 -0.76 20.56 3.34
N PHE A 114 -1.05 19.33 3.73
CA PHE A 114 -0.25 18.17 3.37
C PHE A 114 -0.15 18.00 1.84
N ALA A 115 -1.27 18.06 1.15
CA ALA A 115 -1.31 17.91 -0.30
C ALA A 115 -0.51 19.01 -1.01
N ASN A 116 -0.61 20.26 -0.56
CA ASN A 116 0.17 21.38 -1.10
C ASN A 116 1.66 21.27 -0.79
N LYS A 117 2.02 20.68 0.34
CA LYS A 117 3.42 20.48 0.73
C LYS A 117 4.10 19.36 -0.05
N TYR A 118 3.43 18.23 -0.23
CA TYR A 118 4.06 16.99 -0.70
C TYR A 118 3.60 16.54 -2.10
N LEU A 119 2.34 16.76 -2.49
CA LEU A 119 1.79 16.29 -3.76
C LEU A 119 1.87 17.38 -4.83
N LYS A 120 3.08 17.86 -5.13
CA LYS A 120 3.36 18.94 -6.06
C LYS A 120 3.45 18.45 -7.50
N ASN A 121 3.38 19.41 -8.46
CA ASN A 121 3.49 19.10 -9.88
C ASN A 121 4.93 18.77 -10.34
N ASP A 122 5.93 19.08 -9.52
CA ASP A 122 7.36 18.88 -9.77
C ASP A 122 7.95 17.76 -8.89
N ASN A 123 7.12 17.04 -8.13
CA ASN A 123 7.53 15.99 -7.20
C ASN A 123 6.87 14.64 -7.51
N TYR A 124 6.86 14.23 -8.78
CA TYR A 124 6.38 12.91 -9.16
C TYR A 124 7.11 12.34 -10.37
N ALA A 125 7.07 11.03 -10.53
CA ALA A 125 7.47 10.32 -11.74
C ALA A 125 6.26 9.65 -12.38
N ALA A 126 6.08 9.81 -13.68
CA ALA A 126 5.03 9.13 -14.45
C ALA A 126 5.59 7.84 -15.06
N ILE A 127 4.94 6.72 -14.79
CA ILE A 127 5.31 5.41 -15.34
C ILE A 127 4.16 4.90 -16.20
N TYR A 128 4.44 4.65 -17.48
CA TYR A 128 3.47 4.13 -18.43
C TYR A 128 3.74 2.66 -18.75
N LYS A 129 2.76 1.81 -18.48
CA LYS A 129 2.80 0.42 -18.94
C LYS A 129 2.20 0.35 -20.34
N LYS A 130 3.04 0.15 -21.35
CA LYS A 130 2.64 0.01 -22.76
C LYS A 130 2.67 -1.46 -23.18
N GLN A 131 1.78 -1.82 -24.11
CA GLN A 131 1.82 -3.13 -24.76
C GLN A 131 2.94 -3.17 -25.79
N GLY A 132 3.65 -4.30 -25.87
CA GLY A 132 4.72 -4.51 -26.85
C GLY A 132 5.99 -5.04 -26.21
N LYS A 133 7.01 -5.23 -27.03
CA LYS A 133 8.36 -5.56 -26.58
C LYS A 133 9.18 -4.27 -26.45
N ASP A 134 9.95 -4.15 -25.41
CA ASP A 134 10.93 -3.07 -25.28
C ASP A 134 12.07 -3.33 -26.29
N PRO A 135 12.29 -2.45 -27.27
CA PRO A 135 13.38 -2.60 -28.23
C PRO A 135 14.78 -2.51 -27.55
N ASN A 136 14.83 -1.94 -26.35
CA ASN A 136 16.06 -1.77 -25.58
C ASN A 136 16.24 -2.85 -24.50
N GLU A 137 15.39 -3.88 -24.48
CA GLU A 137 15.48 -4.97 -23.51
C GLU A 137 16.85 -5.65 -23.60
N LYS A 138 17.68 -5.41 -22.60
CA LYS A 138 18.94 -6.13 -22.45
C LYS A 138 18.67 -7.53 -21.91
N LYS A 139 18.91 -8.55 -22.72
CA LYS A 139 18.88 -9.94 -22.23
C LYS A 139 19.96 -10.09 -21.18
N MET A 140 19.58 -10.19 -19.94
CA MET A 140 20.51 -10.58 -18.89
C MET A 140 20.71 -12.09 -18.94
N THR A 141 21.96 -12.51 -19.08
CA THR A 141 22.32 -13.91 -18.91
C THR A 141 22.08 -14.26 -17.44
N LYS A 142 21.23 -15.24 -17.17
CA LYS A 142 21.07 -15.72 -15.79
C LYS A 142 22.42 -16.22 -15.30
N PRO A 143 22.89 -15.78 -14.12
CA PRO A 143 24.09 -16.38 -13.52
C PRO A 143 23.82 -17.88 -13.29
N GLU A 144 24.85 -18.69 -13.43
CA GLU A 144 24.77 -20.10 -13.06
C GLU A 144 24.48 -20.18 -11.56
N ILE A 145 23.35 -20.79 -11.22
CA ILE A 145 22.99 -21.04 -9.83
C ILE A 145 23.65 -22.36 -9.45
N THR A 146 24.63 -22.30 -8.57
CA THR A 146 25.17 -23.51 -7.95
C THR A 146 24.04 -24.14 -7.11
N PRO A 147 23.60 -25.37 -7.44
CA PRO A 147 22.56 -26.02 -6.66
C PRO A 147 23.03 -26.18 -5.21
N ILE A 148 22.26 -25.65 -4.28
CA ILE A 148 22.50 -25.96 -2.86
C ILE A 148 22.07 -27.41 -2.66
N VAL A 149 23.03 -28.26 -2.29
CA VAL A 149 22.72 -29.63 -1.88
C VAL A 149 22.00 -29.54 -0.52
N SER A 150 20.68 -29.55 -0.56
CA SER A 150 19.87 -29.64 0.66
C SER A 150 19.69 -31.09 1.02
N ASN A 151 20.06 -31.46 2.22
CA ASN A 151 19.80 -32.79 2.76
C ASN A 151 18.30 -32.86 3.16
N ARG A 152 17.45 -33.21 2.18
CA ARG A 152 16.00 -33.28 2.37
C ARG A 152 15.56 -34.53 3.14
N ASP A 153 16.46 -35.46 3.34
CA ASP A 153 16.17 -36.75 3.97
C ASP A 153 16.41 -36.74 5.49
N THR A 154 16.94 -35.64 6.03
CA THR A 154 17.11 -35.49 7.47
C THR A 154 16.23 -34.36 8.00
N ALA A 155 15.36 -34.71 8.93
CA ALA A 155 14.62 -33.74 9.73
C ALA A 155 15.54 -33.15 10.82
N SER A 156 15.38 -31.86 11.15
CA SER A 156 16.04 -31.29 12.32
C SER A 156 15.53 -31.97 13.59
N ILE A 157 16.35 -32.00 14.66
CA ILE A 157 15.94 -32.52 15.97
C ILE A 157 14.63 -31.86 16.41
N PHE A 158 14.53 -30.54 16.25
CA PHE A 158 13.33 -29.75 16.55
C PHE A 158 12.07 -30.27 15.81
N LEU A 159 12.17 -30.50 14.50
CA LEU A 159 11.05 -31.00 13.72
C LEU A 159 10.64 -32.41 14.16
N THR A 160 11.61 -33.26 14.47
CA THR A 160 11.37 -34.63 14.98
C THR A 160 10.68 -34.61 16.35
N GLU A 161 11.08 -33.69 17.22
CA GLU A 161 10.45 -33.51 18.53
C GLU A 161 9.01 -33.04 18.41
N ILE A 162 8.73 -32.05 17.50
CA ILE A 162 7.36 -31.58 17.24
C ILE A 162 6.49 -32.71 16.66
N GLN A 163 7.01 -33.47 15.70
CA GLN A 163 6.26 -34.58 15.10
C GLN A 163 5.92 -35.70 16.09
N ASN A 164 6.77 -35.91 17.08
CA ASN A 164 6.59 -36.93 18.13
C ASN A 164 5.88 -36.38 19.36
N SER A 165 5.64 -35.07 19.47
CA SER A 165 4.92 -34.50 20.59
C SER A 165 3.43 -34.86 20.55
N ALA A 166 2.85 -35.13 21.70
CA ALA A 166 1.42 -35.39 21.82
C ALA A 166 0.65 -34.11 21.47
N VAL A 167 -0.34 -34.21 20.57
CA VAL A 167 -1.25 -33.10 20.26
C VAL A 167 -2.05 -32.78 21.52
N GLN A 168 -1.85 -31.58 22.07
CA GLN A 168 -2.66 -31.10 23.18
C GLN A 168 -4.04 -30.70 22.63
N PRO A 169 -5.16 -31.22 23.16
CA PRO A 169 -6.47 -30.72 22.78
C PRO A 169 -6.61 -29.25 23.19
N ILE A 170 -7.16 -28.44 22.31
CA ILE A 170 -7.51 -27.03 22.56
C ILE A 170 -8.75 -26.95 23.43
#